data_0fdc6515ea90a30fd85d03b68b30c580
#
_entry.id   0fdc6515ea90a30fd85d03b68b30c580
#
_cell.length_a   1.000
_cell.length_b   1.000
_cell.length_c   1.000
_cell.angle_alpha   90.00
_cell.angle_beta   90.00
_cell.angle_gamma   90.00
#
_symmetry.space_group_name_H-M   'P 1'
#
loop_
_entity.id
_entity.type
_entity.pdbx_description
1 polymer ?
#
loop_
_entity_poly.entity_id
_entity_poly.type
_entity_poly.pdbx_seq_one_letter_code
_entity_poly.pdbx_strand_id
1 'polypeptide(L)'
;MLRNYLTSTLRRLIRNRAYTLINVLGLAIGVPCTILIYLYVDFEYSWDHFRPNADQVYRVLRKGPTPYSPVHKPFEGLSGQVGPSMVQDFPEVEETCRFRIGAKWARYKDFALRTHFWFADPNVLDFFGFKLARGDARTALTVPNGIILNPDIVTTYFGDEDPMGKTIEGQDQNYV
;
A
#
# COMPACT_ATOMS: atom_id res chain seq x y z
N MET A 1 29.20 11.92 47.60
CA MET A 1 30.20 11.48 46.58
C MET A 1 29.75 11.80 45.16
N LEU A 2 28.54 11.46 44.73
CA LEU A 2 28.05 11.73 43.36
C LEU A 2 28.12 13.22 42.92
N ARG A 3 27.75 14.15 43.80
CA ARG A 3 27.78 15.60 43.52
C ARG A 3 29.18 16.11 43.20
N ASN A 4 30.23 15.61 43.89
CA ASN A 4 31.61 16.00 43.62
C ASN A 4 32.13 15.44 42.31
N TYR A 5 31.74 14.21 41.95
CA TYR A 5 32.03 13.61 40.65
C TYR A 5 31.45 14.40 39.50
N LEU A 6 30.14 14.74 39.58
CA LEU A 6 29.47 15.56 38.58
C LEU A 6 30.12 16.92 38.41
N THR A 7 30.47 17.62 39.52
CA THR A 7 31.11 18.93 39.46
C THR A 7 32.48 18.85 38.84
N SER A 8 33.29 17.85 39.16
CA SER A 8 34.61 17.66 38.59
C SER A 8 34.58 17.33 37.10
N THR A 9 33.61 16.48 36.68
CA THR A 9 33.39 16.13 35.27
C THR A 9 32.98 17.36 34.47
N LEU A 10 32.03 18.15 34.99
CA LEU A 10 31.56 19.37 34.34
C LEU A 10 32.70 20.38 34.14
N ARG A 11 33.57 20.58 35.16
CA ARG A 11 34.75 21.45 35.03
C ARG A 11 35.75 20.97 33.98
N ARG A 12 35.93 19.66 33.84
CA ARG A 12 36.77 19.08 32.76
C ARG A 12 36.21 19.32 31.39
N LEU A 13 34.90 19.13 31.20
CA LEU A 13 34.22 19.37 29.94
C LEU A 13 34.35 20.84 29.52
N ILE A 14 34.13 21.78 30.45
CA ILE A 14 34.22 23.22 30.18
C ILE A 14 35.69 23.63 29.89
N ARG A 15 36.69 22.99 30.52
CA ARG A 15 38.11 23.29 30.27
C ARG A 15 38.57 22.81 28.90
N ASN A 16 38.03 21.71 28.39
CA ASN A 16 38.40 21.12 27.09
C ASN A 16 37.27 21.37 26.05
N ARG A 17 36.93 22.64 25.81
CA ARG A 17 35.76 23.04 25.02
C ARG A 17 35.72 22.44 23.60
N ALA A 18 36.85 22.47 22.88
CA ALA A 18 36.93 21.97 21.51
C ALA A 18 36.61 20.45 21.43
N TYR A 19 37.24 19.66 22.30
CA TYR A 19 37.00 18.22 22.36
C TYR A 19 35.57 17.88 22.76
N THR A 20 35.05 18.59 23.75
CA THR A 20 33.65 18.43 24.20
C THR A 20 32.65 18.80 23.09
N LEU A 21 32.92 19.92 22.39
CA LEU A 21 32.08 20.36 21.29
C LEU A 21 32.02 19.32 20.15
N ILE A 22 33.20 18.79 19.75
CA ILE A 22 33.23 17.78 18.68
C ILE A 22 32.46 16.51 19.09
N ASN A 23 32.60 16.05 20.33
CA ASN A 23 31.86 14.88 20.80
C ASN A 23 30.35 15.11 20.90
N VAL A 24 29.95 16.29 21.40
CA VAL A 24 28.54 16.65 21.51
C VAL A 24 27.92 16.77 20.11
N LEU A 25 28.61 17.43 19.17
CA LEU A 25 28.13 17.54 17.79
C LEU A 25 28.05 16.16 17.09
N GLY A 26 29.06 15.30 17.30
CA GLY A 26 29.06 13.94 16.78
C GLY A 26 27.85 13.14 17.28
N LEU A 27 27.59 13.18 18.60
CA LEU A 27 26.43 12.52 19.19
C LEU A 27 25.11 13.18 18.77
N ALA A 28 25.07 14.50 18.68
CA ALA A 28 23.87 15.25 18.27
C ALA A 28 23.46 14.95 16.81
N ILE A 29 24.39 14.56 15.97
CA ILE A 29 24.11 14.13 14.60
C ILE A 29 23.89 12.61 14.55
N GLY A 30 24.78 11.84 15.16
CA GLY A 30 24.76 10.37 15.08
C GLY A 30 23.50 9.74 15.69
N VAL A 31 23.08 10.19 16.88
CA VAL A 31 21.91 9.64 17.56
C VAL A 31 20.61 9.89 16.76
N PRO A 32 20.30 11.12 16.31
CA PRO A 32 19.13 11.35 15.48
C PRO A 32 19.15 10.58 14.16
N CYS A 33 20.29 10.49 13.48
CA CYS A 33 20.41 9.70 12.26
C CYS A 33 20.09 8.23 12.52
N THR A 34 20.60 7.65 13.59
CA THR A 34 20.30 6.26 13.96
C THR A 34 18.83 6.06 14.27
N ILE A 35 18.20 6.99 15.00
CA ILE A 35 16.76 6.94 15.29
C ILE A 35 15.94 7.04 14.01
N LEU A 36 16.29 7.94 13.10
CA LEU A 36 15.58 8.10 11.83
C LEU A 36 15.69 6.85 10.95
N ILE A 37 16.87 6.23 10.89
CA ILE A 37 17.07 4.97 10.16
C ILE A 37 16.23 3.86 10.81
N TYR A 38 16.23 3.76 12.12
CA TYR A 38 15.43 2.77 12.84
C TYR A 38 13.93 2.96 12.57
N LEU A 39 13.43 4.18 12.70
CA LEU A 39 12.02 4.50 12.41
C LEU A 39 11.64 4.25 10.95
N TYR A 40 12.56 4.53 10.01
CA TYR A 40 12.34 4.23 8.61
C TYR A 40 12.25 2.73 8.35
N VAL A 41 13.18 1.96 8.92
CA VAL A 41 13.18 0.50 8.80
C VAL A 41 11.94 -0.10 9.45
N ASP A 42 11.58 0.34 10.66
CA ASP A 42 10.38 -0.12 11.36
C ASP A 42 9.10 0.21 10.55
N PHE A 43 9.01 1.42 10.01
CA PHE A 43 7.92 1.81 9.11
C PHE A 43 7.86 0.92 7.86
N GLU A 44 8.99 0.66 7.20
CA GLU A 44 9.05 -0.17 5.98
C GLU A 44 8.68 -1.64 6.28
N TYR A 45 9.12 -2.18 7.41
CA TYR A 45 8.76 -3.54 7.83
C TYR A 45 7.32 -3.65 8.35
N SER A 46 6.71 -2.55 8.81
CA SER A 46 5.33 -2.55 9.30
C SER A 46 4.28 -2.53 8.19
N TRP A 47 4.70 -2.30 6.94
CA TRP A 47 3.80 -2.33 5.79
C TRP A 47 3.13 -3.70 5.66
N ASP A 48 1.81 -3.66 5.44
CA ASP A 48 0.94 -4.83 5.26
C ASP A 48 0.71 -5.72 6.51
N HIS A 49 1.49 -5.60 7.59
CA HIS A 49 1.28 -6.37 8.82
C HIS A 49 -0.05 -6.07 9.55
N PHE A 50 -0.71 -4.96 9.21
CA PHE A 50 -2.03 -4.65 9.76
C PHE A 50 -3.16 -5.50 9.14
N ARG A 51 -2.85 -6.27 8.09
CA ARG A 51 -3.82 -7.10 7.38
C ARG A 51 -3.95 -8.47 8.05
N PRO A 52 -5.18 -9.00 8.20
CA PRO A 52 -5.34 -10.38 8.63
C PRO A 52 -4.68 -11.30 7.59
N ASN A 53 -3.97 -12.31 8.09
CA ASN A 53 -3.29 -13.32 7.26
C ASN A 53 -2.19 -12.80 6.31
N ALA A 54 -1.58 -11.65 6.58
CA ALA A 54 -0.50 -11.09 5.74
C ALA A 54 0.62 -12.10 5.47
N ASP A 55 0.96 -12.92 6.45
CA ASP A 55 2.02 -13.95 6.36
C ASP A 55 1.65 -15.12 5.43
N GLN A 56 0.37 -15.27 5.06
CA GLN A 56 -0.14 -16.31 4.18
C GLN A 56 -0.45 -15.81 2.77
N VAL A 57 -0.29 -14.51 2.52
CA VAL A 57 -0.56 -13.91 1.22
C VAL A 57 0.71 -13.84 0.38
N TYR A 58 0.69 -14.50 -0.76
CA TYR A 58 1.83 -14.57 -1.68
C TYR A 58 1.47 -13.97 -3.03
N ARG A 59 2.39 -13.19 -3.58
CA ARG A 59 2.28 -12.71 -4.96
C ARG A 59 2.86 -13.74 -5.91
N VAL A 60 2.06 -14.20 -6.86
CA VAL A 60 2.53 -15.10 -7.90
C VAL A 60 3.19 -14.30 -9.02
N LEU A 61 4.42 -14.67 -9.37
CA LEU A 61 5.20 -14.04 -10.43
C LEU A 61 5.59 -15.08 -11.47
N ARG A 62 5.56 -14.67 -12.73
CA ARG A 62 6.09 -15.49 -13.82
C ARG A 62 7.60 -15.27 -13.96
N LYS A 63 8.37 -16.35 -14.00
CA LYS A 63 9.79 -16.32 -14.32
C LYS A 63 9.99 -16.82 -15.75
N GLY A 64 10.60 -16.00 -16.61
CA GLY A 64 10.87 -16.38 -17.99
C GLY A 64 11.20 -15.19 -18.87
N PRO A 65 11.71 -15.44 -20.11
CA PRO A 65 11.93 -14.38 -21.08
C PRO A 65 10.59 -13.77 -21.50
N THR A 66 10.55 -12.46 -21.59
CA THR A 66 9.41 -11.74 -22.18
C THR A 66 9.84 -11.11 -23.51
N PRO A 67 8.90 -10.79 -24.44
CA PRO A 67 9.22 -10.10 -25.68
C PRO A 67 9.97 -8.77 -25.46
N TYR A 68 9.81 -8.18 -24.28
CA TYR A 68 10.39 -6.86 -23.93
C TYR A 68 11.62 -6.96 -23.04
N SER A 69 11.92 -8.13 -22.48
CA SER A 69 13.09 -8.33 -21.63
C SER A 69 13.62 -9.76 -21.75
N PRO A 70 14.78 -9.97 -22.37
CA PRO A 70 15.42 -11.28 -22.43
C PRO A 70 15.98 -11.73 -21.08
N VAL A 71 16.03 -10.84 -20.10
CA VAL A 71 16.50 -11.16 -18.74
C VAL A 71 15.40 -11.87 -17.97
N HIS A 72 15.72 -12.98 -17.33
CA HIS A 72 14.80 -13.80 -16.52
C HIS A 72 14.40 -13.09 -15.21
N LYS A 73 13.93 -11.85 -15.30
CA LYS A 73 13.37 -11.14 -14.15
C LYS A 73 11.94 -11.60 -13.91
N PRO A 74 11.53 -11.74 -12.64
CA PRO A 74 10.14 -12.00 -12.30
C PRO A 74 9.23 -10.93 -12.91
N PHE A 75 8.12 -11.35 -13.49
CA PHE A 75 7.16 -10.48 -14.17
C PHE A 75 5.74 -10.73 -13.64
N GLU A 76 4.98 -9.67 -13.46
CA GLU A 76 3.64 -9.70 -12.82
C GLU A 76 2.52 -10.08 -13.80
N GLY A 77 2.74 -10.02 -15.11
CA GLY A 77 1.72 -10.28 -16.12
C GLY A 77 1.42 -11.77 -16.27
N LEU A 78 0.44 -12.24 -15.54
CA LEU A 78 -0.07 -13.61 -15.61
C LEU A 78 -1.38 -13.68 -16.41
N SER A 79 -1.65 -14.85 -17.00
CA SER A 79 -2.97 -15.15 -17.55
C SER A 79 -4.03 -15.17 -16.43
N GLY A 80 -5.23 -14.66 -16.70
CA GLY A 80 -6.33 -14.70 -15.75
C GLY A 80 -6.74 -16.11 -15.30
N GLN A 81 -6.35 -17.16 -16.04
CA GLN A 81 -6.64 -18.54 -15.70
C GLN A 81 -5.70 -19.11 -14.62
N VAL A 82 -4.54 -18.49 -14.38
CA VAL A 82 -3.55 -19.02 -13.43
C VAL A 82 -4.12 -19.10 -12.01
N GLY A 83 -4.83 -18.06 -11.55
CA GLY A 83 -5.45 -18.07 -10.22
C GLY A 83 -6.38 -19.27 -10.01
N PRO A 84 -7.46 -19.41 -10.81
CA PRO A 84 -8.37 -20.56 -10.70
C PRO A 84 -7.68 -21.92 -10.81
N SER A 85 -6.72 -22.08 -11.74
CA SER A 85 -5.98 -23.34 -11.89
C SER A 85 -5.14 -23.65 -10.64
N MET A 86 -4.55 -22.64 -9.99
CA MET A 86 -3.78 -22.86 -8.77
C MET A 86 -4.64 -23.41 -7.63
N VAL A 87 -5.84 -22.88 -7.44
CA VAL A 87 -6.78 -23.41 -6.43
C VAL A 87 -7.22 -24.83 -6.75
N GLN A 88 -7.37 -25.16 -8.04
CA GLN A 88 -7.79 -26.47 -8.49
C GLN A 88 -6.67 -27.52 -8.37
N ASP A 89 -5.44 -27.15 -8.73
CA ASP A 89 -4.32 -28.09 -8.87
C ASP A 89 -3.48 -28.23 -7.59
N PHE A 90 -3.54 -27.26 -6.67
CA PHE A 90 -2.72 -27.22 -5.46
C PHE A 90 -3.59 -27.10 -4.21
N PRO A 91 -3.74 -28.17 -3.42
CA PRO A 91 -4.56 -28.15 -2.20
C PRO A 91 -4.08 -27.18 -1.11
N GLU A 92 -2.81 -26.77 -1.18
CA GLU A 92 -2.23 -25.79 -0.27
C GLU A 92 -2.68 -24.35 -0.58
N VAL A 93 -3.27 -24.10 -1.74
CA VAL A 93 -3.80 -22.80 -2.16
C VAL A 93 -5.29 -22.75 -1.82
N GLU A 94 -5.63 -22.10 -0.73
CA GLU A 94 -7.02 -21.98 -0.27
C GLU A 94 -7.84 -21.07 -1.19
N GLU A 95 -7.27 -19.92 -1.57
CA GLU A 95 -7.97 -18.91 -2.35
C GLU A 95 -6.99 -18.10 -3.21
N THR A 96 -7.50 -17.53 -4.29
CA THR A 96 -6.74 -16.57 -5.12
C THR A 96 -7.55 -15.31 -5.38
N CYS A 97 -6.87 -14.18 -5.49
CA CYS A 97 -7.48 -12.91 -5.87
C CYS A 97 -6.66 -12.30 -7.02
N ARG A 98 -7.31 -12.09 -8.15
CA ARG A 98 -6.70 -11.47 -9.31
C ARG A 98 -7.05 -10.00 -9.35
N PHE A 99 -6.10 -9.18 -9.75
CA PHE A 99 -6.37 -7.78 -10.03
C PHE A 99 -5.48 -7.25 -11.16
N ARG A 100 -5.99 -6.25 -11.85
CA ARG A 100 -5.32 -5.59 -12.97
C ARG A 100 -5.55 -4.09 -12.91
N ILE A 101 -4.50 -3.32 -13.10
CA ILE A 101 -4.61 -1.87 -13.24
C ILE A 101 -4.85 -1.52 -14.70
N GLY A 102 -5.75 -0.58 -14.94
CA GLY A 102 -5.98 0.01 -16.25
C GLY A 102 -6.38 1.47 -16.11
N ALA A 103 -5.92 2.33 -17.03
CA ALA A 103 -6.35 3.72 -17.08
C ALA A 103 -7.50 3.85 -18.08
N LYS A 104 -8.64 4.39 -17.63
CA LYS A 104 -9.82 4.66 -18.47
C LYS A 104 -10.38 6.03 -18.18
N TRP A 105 -11.13 6.56 -19.14
CA TRP A 105 -11.93 7.75 -18.92
C TRP A 105 -13.14 7.39 -18.09
N ALA A 106 -13.42 8.20 -17.08
CA ALA A 106 -14.61 8.14 -16.26
C ALA A 106 -15.27 9.50 -16.26
N ARG A 107 -16.60 9.54 -16.42
CA ARG A 107 -17.38 10.77 -16.48
C ARG A 107 -18.57 10.70 -15.50
N TYR A 108 -18.77 11.78 -14.80
CA TYR A 108 -19.98 12.03 -14.02
C TYR A 108 -20.50 13.42 -14.34
N LYS A 109 -21.73 13.51 -14.86
CA LYS A 109 -22.31 14.74 -15.41
C LYS A 109 -21.36 15.38 -16.46
N ASP A 110 -20.98 16.64 -16.27
CA ASP A 110 -20.11 17.39 -17.17
C ASP A 110 -18.62 17.21 -16.88
N PHE A 111 -18.26 16.46 -15.82
CA PHE A 111 -16.88 16.26 -15.40
C PHE A 111 -16.35 14.91 -15.86
N ALA A 112 -15.24 14.93 -16.61
CA ALA A 112 -14.58 13.73 -17.09
C ALA A 112 -13.09 13.77 -16.76
N LEU A 113 -12.57 12.67 -16.21
CA LEU A 113 -11.16 12.52 -15.88
C LEU A 113 -10.66 11.14 -16.32
N ARG A 114 -9.41 11.09 -16.78
CA ARG A 114 -8.71 9.83 -16.98
C ARG A 114 -8.15 9.37 -15.65
N THR A 115 -8.71 8.28 -15.12
CA THR A 115 -8.32 7.74 -13.82
C THR A 115 -7.87 6.29 -13.91
N HIS A 116 -7.17 5.82 -12.89
CA HIS A 116 -6.74 4.42 -12.80
C HIS A 116 -7.82 3.59 -12.11
N PHE A 117 -8.20 2.52 -12.78
CA PHE A 117 -9.11 1.50 -12.24
C PHE A 117 -8.30 0.27 -11.84
N TRP A 118 -8.66 -0.28 -10.71
CA TRP A 118 -8.24 -1.61 -10.29
C TRP A 118 -9.41 -2.57 -10.54
N PHE A 119 -9.24 -3.41 -11.55
CA PHE A 119 -10.19 -4.49 -11.82
C PHE A 119 -9.78 -5.66 -10.96
N ALA A 120 -10.66 -6.12 -10.10
CA ALA A 120 -10.38 -7.17 -9.13
C ALA A 120 -11.48 -8.23 -9.12
N ASP A 121 -11.13 -9.41 -8.62
CA ASP A 121 -12.13 -10.43 -8.31
C ASP A 121 -13.03 -9.95 -7.16
N PRO A 122 -14.30 -10.41 -7.10
CA PRO A 122 -15.24 -9.97 -6.07
C PRO A 122 -14.81 -10.22 -4.63
N ASN A 123 -13.94 -11.21 -4.40
CA ASN A 123 -13.40 -11.55 -3.09
C ASN A 123 -12.29 -10.61 -2.58
N VAL A 124 -11.88 -9.61 -3.34
CA VAL A 124 -10.74 -8.73 -3.02
C VAL A 124 -10.86 -8.06 -1.65
N LEU A 125 -12.07 -7.71 -1.23
CA LEU A 125 -12.29 -7.05 0.07
C LEU A 125 -12.01 -8.02 1.24
N ASP A 126 -12.55 -9.22 1.16
CA ASP A 126 -12.37 -10.24 2.21
C ASP A 126 -10.94 -10.79 2.17
N PHE A 127 -10.40 -11.06 0.98
CA PHE A 127 -9.05 -11.56 0.77
C PHE A 127 -7.97 -10.65 1.42
N PHE A 128 -8.11 -9.34 1.27
CA PHE A 128 -7.18 -8.37 1.84
C PHE A 128 -7.66 -7.74 3.14
N GLY A 129 -8.83 -8.11 3.65
CA GLY A 129 -9.40 -7.53 4.87
C GLY A 129 -9.78 -6.06 4.74
N PHE A 130 -10.11 -5.58 3.54
CA PHE A 130 -10.53 -4.20 3.34
C PHE A 130 -11.93 -3.95 3.90
N LYS A 131 -12.07 -2.85 4.62
CA LYS A 131 -13.36 -2.41 5.17
C LYS A 131 -13.90 -1.26 4.35
N LEU A 132 -15.17 -1.35 3.96
CA LEU A 132 -15.86 -0.24 3.33
C LEU A 132 -16.29 0.78 4.39
N ALA A 133 -16.13 2.06 4.09
CA ALA A 133 -16.69 3.14 4.89
C ALA A 133 -18.23 3.19 4.76
N ARG A 134 -18.75 2.82 3.59
CA ARG A 134 -20.17 2.77 3.25
C ARG A 134 -20.45 1.64 2.26
N GLY A 135 -21.64 1.06 2.30
CA GLY A 135 -22.03 -0.06 1.46
C GLY A 135 -21.83 -1.43 2.13
N ASP A 136 -22.21 -2.50 1.44
CA ASP A 136 -22.04 -3.89 1.90
C ASP A 136 -20.90 -4.54 1.11
N ALA A 137 -19.83 -4.95 1.81
CA ALA A 137 -18.66 -5.58 1.23
C ALA A 137 -19.00 -6.86 0.45
N ARG A 138 -20.03 -7.60 0.87
CA ARG A 138 -20.44 -8.85 0.23
C ARG A 138 -21.13 -8.67 -1.12
N THR A 139 -21.74 -7.51 -1.34
CA THR A 139 -22.50 -7.24 -2.55
C THR A 139 -21.84 -6.22 -3.47
N ALA A 140 -20.96 -5.38 -2.97
CA ALA A 140 -20.40 -4.23 -3.70
C ALA A 140 -19.76 -4.60 -5.06
N LEU A 141 -19.06 -5.74 -5.16
CA LEU A 141 -18.42 -6.19 -6.40
C LEU A 141 -19.07 -7.43 -7.02
N THR A 142 -20.18 -7.94 -6.46
CA THR A 142 -20.93 -9.05 -7.04
C THR A 142 -22.02 -8.59 -8.00
N VAL A 143 -22.46 -7.35 -7.87
CA VAL A 143 -23.38 -6.74 -8.85
C VAL A 143 -22.63 -6.41 -10.14
N PRO A 144 -23.27 -6.60 -11.31
CA PRO A 144 -22.67 -6.22 -12.58
C PRO A 144 -22.24 -4.75 -12.59
N ASN A 145 -20.98 -4.51 -12.97
CA ASN A 145 -20.38 -3.17 -13.04
C ASN A 145 -20.30 -2.42 -11.69
N GLY A 146 -20.37 -3.16 -10.58
CA GLY A 146 -20.15 -2.57 -9.26
C GLY A 146 -18.77 -1.91 -9.14
N ILE A 147 -18.72 -0.74 -8.53
CA ILE A 147 -17.45 -0.01 -8.32
C ILE A 147 -17.33 0.44 -6.87
N ILE A 148 -16.09 0.40 -6.38
CA ILE A 148 -15.73 0.96 -5.07
C ILE A 148 -14.86 2.19 -5.32
N LEU A 149 -15.21 3.29 -4.69
CA LEU A 149 -14.51 4.56 -4.82
C LEU A 149 -13.74 4.87 -3.54
N ASN A 150 -12.53 5.38 -3.70
CA ASN A 150 -11.81 5.95 -2.57
C ASN A 150 -12.34 7.37 -2.24
N PRO A 151 -12.13 7.90 -1.03
CA PRO A 151 -12.64 9.20 -0.63
C PRO A 151 -12.21 10.37 -1.55
N ASP A 152 -10.99 10.32 -2.06
CA ASP A 152 -10.47 11.39 -2.94
C ASP A 152 -11.24 11.43 -4.27
N ILE A 153 -11.53 10.26 -4.83
CA ILE A 153 -12.33 10.13 -6.04
C ILE A 153 -13.79 10.57 -5.79
N VAL A 154 -14.35 10.20 -4.64
CA VAL A 154 -15.69 10.66 -4.25
C VAL A 154 -15.73 12.18 -4.21
N THR A 155 -14.82 12.81 -3.52
CA THR A 155 -14.75 14.28 -3.45
C THR A 155 -14.55 14.92 -4.81
N THR A 156 -13.73 14.32 -5.68
CA THR A 156 -13.42 14.85 -7.01
C THR A 156 -14.64 14.81 -7.96
N TYR A 157 -15.41 13.71 -7.95
CA TYR A 157 -16.53 13.53 -8.87
C TYR A 157 -17.86 14.02 -8.33
N PHE A 158 -18.09 13.88 -7.04
CA PHE A 158 -19.40 14.12 -6.42
C PHE A 158 -19.41 15.34 -5.50
N GLY A 159 -18.23 15.86 -5.07
CA GLY A 159 -18.18 16.92 -4.08
C GLY A 159 -18.83 16.49 -2.77
N ASP A 160 -19.89 17.22 -2.37
CA ASP A 160 -20.69 16.92 -1.19
C ASP A 160 -21.89 16.00 -1.46
N GLU A 161 -22.09 15.58 -2.72
CA GLU A 161 -23.20 14.68 -3.08
C GLU A 161 -22.93 13.25 -2.61
N ASP A 162 -23.96 12.54 -2.16
CA ASP A 162 -23.86 11.10 -1.84
C ASP A 162 -23.61 10.29 -3.14
N PRO A 163 -22.49 9.55 -3.25
CA PRO A 163 -22.16 8.76 -4.43
C PRO A 163 -22.94 7.45 -4.54
N MET A 164 -23.58 6.99 -3.45
CA MET A 164 -24.21 5.67 -3.41
C MET A 164 -25.34 5.54 -4.43
N GLY A 165 -25.28 4.45 -5.26
CA GLY A 165 -26.27 4.16 -6.30
C GLY A 165 -26.24 5.10 -7.51
N LYS A 166 -25.23 5.97 -7.62
CA LYS A 166 -25.04 6.82 -8.80
C LYS A 166 -24.17 6.12 -9.83
N THR A 167 -24.41 6.44 -11.08
CA THR A 167 -23.69 5.86 -12.22
C THR A 167 -22.56 6.76 -12.67
N ILE A 168 -21.36 6.18 -12.78
CA ILE A 168 -20.21 6.80 -13.46
C ILE A 168 -20.13 6.19 -14.86
N GLU A 169 -20.12 7.03 -15.88
CA GLU A 169 -19.97 6.62 -17.26
C GLU A 169 -18.47 6.33 -17.52
N GLY A 170 -18.16 5.09 -17.87
CA GLY A 170 -16.83 4.70 -18.31
C GLY A 170 -16.73 4.65 -19.83
N GLN A 171 -15.52 4.49 -20.34
CA GLN A 171 -15.24 4.43 -21.77
C GLN A 171 -15.96 3.27 -22.47
N ASP A 172 -16.06 2.12 -21.84
CA ASP A 172 -16.61 0.89 -22.42
C ASP A 172 -17.92 0.46 -21.76
N GLN A 173 -18.16 0.88 -20.54
CA GLN A 173 -19.32 0.50 -19.74
C GLN A 173 -19.59 1.51 -18.62
N ASN A 174 -20.78 1.48 -18.10
CA ASN A 174 -21.17 2.29 -16.95
C ASN A 174 -20.95 1.51 -15.66
N TYR A 175 -20.53 2.20 -14.60
CA TYR A 175 -20.27 1.65 -13.27
C TYR A 175 -21.28 2.22 -12.26
N VAL A 176 -21.69 1.38 -11.30
CA VAL A 176 -22.66 1.75 -10.24
C VAL A 176 -22.09 1.45 -8.87
#